data_7be137c521f765ff37a1f8f5b95a60cf
#
_entry.id   7be137c521f765ff37a1f8f5b95a60cf
#
_cell.length_a   1.000
_cell.length_b   1.000
_cell.length_c   1.000
_cell.angle_alpha   90.00
_cell.angle_beta   90.00
_cell.angle_gamma   90.00
#
_symmetry.space_group_name_H-M   'P 1'
#
loop_
_entity.id
_entity.type
_entity.pdbx_description
1 polymer ?
#
loop_
_entity_poly.entity_id
_entity_poly.type
_entity_poly.pdbx_seq_one_letter_code
_entity_poly.pdbx_strand_id
1 'polypeptide(L)'
;PQGLPMTADSNTQYDHPSEYVGRQICAHGVQSPHITEQLSEQDIFDAFFGSGQHDVDDDSRLLVPEGMTARAYAAEIMRTQLSAVTGEDYSEAGDAEFTDSLMYNVAPAMSFWGGFYQNTIYRFRPNGLDPESSIMDIVILRPVPKEGPRPEPVPTMHLDFDEPVTLAGETMGEGLAVVFEQDAINLPWVQKGLRASRTGTVEFTNYQEQRLRLHHRLIDRLIAEGEAAR
;
A
#
# COMPACT_ATOMS: atom_id res chain seq x y z
N PRO A 1 5.88 17.98 2.92
CA PRO A 1 4.71 17.21 2.60
C PRO A 1 3.94 16.99 3.89
N GLN A 2 2.80 17.62 3.94
CA GLN A 2 1.89 17.38 5.04
C GLN A 2 1.32 16.00 4.77
N GLY A 3 1.87 15.03 5.47
CA GLY A 3 1.42 13.65 5.38
C GLY A 3 -0.07 13.58 5.59
N LEU A 4 -0.69 12.60 5.05
CA LEU A 4 -2.09 12.26 5.22
C LEU A 4 -2.39 12.24 6.73
N PRO A 5 -3.02 13.29 7.30
CA PRO A 5 -3.08 13.45 8.76
C PRO A 5 -3.96 12.42 9.45
N MET A 6 -4.64 11.58 8.67
CA MET A 6 -5.69 10.70 9.14
C MET A 6 -5.33 9.22 9.15
N THR A 7 -4.25 8.86 8.52
CA THR A 7 -3.78 7.46 8.48
C THR A 7 -2.80 7.18 9.60
N ALA A 8 -3.09 7.70 10.76
CA ALA A 8 -2.17 7.55 11.86
C ALA A 8 -1.80 6.09 12.06
N ASP A 9 -0.53 5.83 12.24
CA ASP A 9 0.05 4.54 12.64
C ASP A 9 -0.67 3.89 13.83
N SER A 10 -1.40 4.69 14.58
CA SER A 10 -2.21 4.29 15.73
C SER A 10 -3.38 3.36 15.40
N ASN A 11 -3.89 3.38 14.15
CA ASN A 11 -4.93 2.48 13.68
C ASN A 11 -4.36 1.26 12.95
N THR A 12 -3.04 1.12 12.96
CA THR A 12 -2.34 0.05 12.24
C THR A 12 -2.09 -1.14 13.16
N GLN A 13 -2.47 -2.31 12.69
CA GLN A 13 -2.21 -3.58 13.34
C GLN A 13 -1.27 -4.43 12.49
N TYR A 14 -0.44 -5.23 13.17
CA TYR A 14 0.52 -6.12 12.53
C TYR A 14 0.35 -7.53 13.09
N ASP A 15 0.28 -8.52 12.20
CA ASP A 15 0.25 -9.92 12.58
C ASP A 15 0.97 -10.82 11.56
N HIS A 16 0.95 -12.11 11.83
CA HIS A 16 1.59 -13.14 11.02
C HIS A 16 0.61 -14.28 10.77
N PRO A 17 -0.22 -14.21 9.71
CA PRO A 17 -1.15 -15.29 9.37
C PRO A 17 -0.48 -16.64 9.12
N SER A 18 0.79 -16.64 8.73
CA SER A 18 1.63 -17.83 8.62
C SER A 18 3.10 -17.48 8.82
N GLU A 19 3.96 -18.50 8.86
CA GLU A 19 5.41 -18.29 8.94
C GLU A 19 6.02 -17.60 7.69
N TYR A 20 5.31 -17.62 6.55
CA TYR A 20 5.74 -17.00 5.29
C TYR A 20 5.05 -15.67 5.01
N VAL A 21 4.08 -15.29 5.83
CA VAL A 21 3.23 -14.12 5.57
C VAL A 21 3.21 -13.19 6.77
N GLY A 22 3.66 -11.96 6.56
CA GLY A 22 3.41 -10.85 7.47
C GLY A 22 2.24 -10.01 6.93
N ARG A 23 1.35 -9.55 7.81
CA ARG A 23 0.22 -8.72 7.45
C ARG A 23 0.23 -7.40 8.23
N GLN A 24 -0.17 -6.35 7.54
CA GLN A 24 -0.49 -5.04 8.11
C GLN A 24 -1.93 -4.72 7.75
N ILE A 25 -2.68 -4.26 8.73
CA ILE A 25 -4.03 -3.75 8.57
C ILE A 25 -4.03 -2.32 9.08
N CYS A 26 -4.36 -1.36 8.22
CA CYS A 26 -4.52 0.03 8.59
C CYS A 26 -5.96 0.46 8.29
N ALA A 27 -6.72 0.77 9.34
CA ALA A 27 -8.09 1.23 9.21
C ALA A 27 -8.12 2.69 8.76
N HIS A 28 -8.87 2.96 7.69
CA HIS A 28 -9.12 4.30 7.18
C HIS A 28 -10.60 4.71 7.36
N GLY A 29 -10.87 5.99 7.17
CA GLY A 29 -12.22 6.54 7.36
C GLY A 29 -12.66 6.57 8.83
N VAL A 30 -11.70 6.56 9.76
CA VAL A 30 -11.92 6.67 11.20
C VAL A 30 -10.99 7.72 11.80
N GLN A 31 -11.43 8.36 12.88
CA GLN A 31 -10.60 9.35 13.57
C GLN A 31 -9.37 8.69 14.20
N SER A 32 -8.22 9.33 14.05
CA SER A 32 -7.01 8.92 14.76
C SER A 32 -7.17 9.11 16.28
N PRO A 33 -6.82 8.11 17.10
CA PRO A 33 -6.85 8.25 18.55
C PRO A 33 -5.86 9.28 19.11
N HIS A 34 -4.93 9.80 18.29
CA HIS A 34 -4.04 10.90 18.68
C HIS A 34 -4.68 12.28 18.53
N ILE A 35 -5.81 12.38 17.84
CA ILE A 35 -6.58 13.62 17.72
C ILE A 35 -7.56 13.66 18.88
N THR A 36 -7.36 14.61 19.80
CA THR A 36 -8.19 14.75 21.01
C THR A 36 -9.49 15.50 20.78
N GLU A 37 -9.54 16.34 19.75
CA GLU A 37 -10.75 17.01 19.34
C GLU A 37 -11.67 16.05 18.59
N GLN A 38 -12.96 16.06 18.92
CA GLN A 38 -13.93 15.23 18.21
C GLN A 38 -14.20 15.83 16.82
N LEU A 39 -13.79 15.12 15.79
CA LEU A 39 -14.06 15.48 14.40
C LEU A 39 -15.47 15.09 14.00
N SER A 40 -16.06 15.86 13.08
CA SER A 40 -17.30 15.46 12.42
C SER A 40 -17.03 14.32 11.41
N GLU A 41 -18.06 13.52 11.11
CA GLU A 41 -17.96 12.49 10.08
C GLU A 41 -17.63 13.11 8.71
N GLN A 42 -18.05 14.35 8.45
CA GLN A 42 -17.70 15.07 7.23
C GLN A 42 -16.20 15.39 7.19
N ASP A 43 -15.62 15.88 8.29
CA ASP A 43 -14.18 16.17 8.33
C ASP A 43 -13.32 14.90 8.13
N ILE A 44 -13.76 13.78 8.70
CA ILE A 44 -13.11 12.47 8.52
C ILE A 44 -13.21 12.02 7.06
N PHE A 45 -14.39 12.17 6.44
CA PHE A 45 -14.62 11.81 5.06
C PHE A 45 -13.79 12.67 4.10
N ASP A 46 -13.80 13.99 4.29
CA ASP A 46 -13.02 14.91 3.47
C ASP A 46 -11.51 14.63 3.57
N ALA A 47 -11.03 14.30 4.75
CA ALA A 47 -9.63 13.92 4.95
C ALA A 47 -9.29 12.58 4.25
N PHE A 48 -10.21 11.63 4.20
CA PHE A 48 -10.02 10.35 3.54
C PHE A 48 -10.08 10.46 2.02
N PHE A 49 -11.08 11.16 1.48
CA PHE A 49 -11.27 11.36 0.04
C PHE A 49 -10.55 12.59 -0.51
N GLY A 50 -10.44 13.65 0.27
CA GLY A 50 -9.91 14.94 -0.16
C GLY A 50 -8.39 15.02 -0.26
N SER A 51 -7.67 14.00 0.19
CA SER A 51 -6.21 13.97 0.08
C SER A 51 -5.66 13.90 -1.35
N GLY A 52 -6.55 13.75 -2.34
CA GLY A 52 -6.23 13.78 -3.77
C GLY A 52 -6.93 14.88 -4.60
N GLN A 53 -7.79 15.70 -3.98
CA GLN A 53 -8.60 16.68 -4.70
C GLN A 53 -8.51 18.06 -4.03
N HIS A 54 -7.44 18.78 -4.28
CA HIS A 54 -7.24 20.14 -3.74
C HIS A 54 -8.05 21.25 -4.46
N ASP A 55 -8.80 20.94 -5.53
CA ASP A 55 -9.54 21.90 -6.34
C ASP A 55 -10.94 21.38 -6.74
N VAL A 56 -11.70 20.82 -5.79
CA VAL A 56 -13.11 20.51 -6.08
C VAL A 56 -13.96 21.75 -5.79
N ASP A 57 -14.63 22.28 -6.81
CA ASP A 57 -15.65 23.30 -6.64
C ASP A 57 -16.65 22.86 -5.56
N ASP A 58 -17.05 23.79 -4.70
CA ASP A 58 -17.90 23.54 -3.52
C ASP A 58 -19.23 22.82 -3.89
N ASP A 59 -19.72 23.01 -5.11
CA ASP A 59 -20.92 22.37 -5.64
C ASP A 59 -20.79 20.86 -5.95
N SER A 60 -19.57 20.30 -6.01
CA SER A 60 -19.33 18.87 -6.25
C SER A 60 -18.93 18.09 -4.99
N ARG A 61 -18.90 18.75 -3.84
CA ARG A 61 -18.55 18.14 -2.57
C ARG A 61 -19.56 17.08 -2.16
N LEU A 62 -19.08 15.85 -1.95
CA LEU A 62 -19.89 14.77 -1.42
C LEU A 62 -20.17 15.00 0.07
N LEU A 63 -21.43 15.01 0.46
CA LEU A 63 -21.84 15.19 1.84
C LEU A 63 -22.17 13.85 2.48
N VAL A 64 -21.62 13.60 3.65
CA VAL A 64 -21.93 12.39 4.44
C VAL A 64 -23.40 12.47 4.89
N PRO A 65 -24.24 11.48 4.56
CA PRO A 65 -25.64 11.46 4.96
C PRO A 65 -25.78 11.46 6.48
N GLU A 66 -26.84 12.10 6.97
CA GLU A 66 -27.16 12.13 8.40
C GLU A 66 -27.29 10.70 8.97
N GLY A 67 -26.60 10.44 10.08
CA GLY A 67 -26.59 9.14 10.73
C GLY A 67 -25.64 8.08 10.12
N MET A 68 -24.92 8.43 9.07
CA MET A 68 -23.92 7.57 8.45
C MET A 68 -22.50 7.96 8.92
N THR A 69 -21.63 6.98 9.07
CA THR A 69 -20.20 7.27 9.33
C THR A 69 -19.46 7.56 8.04
N ALA A 70 -18.38 8.34 8.12
CA ALA A 70 -17.48 8.61 7.01
C ALA A 70 -17.04 7.31 6.31
N ARG A 71 -16.68 6.32 7.11
CA ARG A 71 -16.21 5.01 6.65
C ARG A 71 -17.30 4.26 5.86
N ALA A 72 -18.51 4.15 6.40
CA ALA A 72 -19.60 3.46 5.75
C ALA A 72 -19.98 4.14 4.42
N TYR A 73 -20.03 5.47 4.41
CA TYR A 73 -20.32 6.22 3.20
C TYR A 73 -19.22 6.07 2.13
N ALA A 74 -17.97 6.12 2.54
CA ALA A 74 -16.84 5.86 1.65
C ALA A 74 -16.90 4.46 1.02
N ALA A 75 -17.16 3.44 1.84
CA ALA A 75 -17.29 2.06 1.38
C ALA A 75 -18.46 1.89 0.40
N GLU A 76 -19.59 2.55 0.64
CA GLU A 76 -20.77 2.52 -0.25
C GLU A 76 -20.45 3.12 -1.63
N ILE A 77 -19.78 4.28 -1.65
CA ILE A 77 -19.35 4.91 -2.91
C ILE A 77 -18.43 3.97 -3.69
N MET A 78 -17.39 3.45 -3.04
CA MET A 78 -16.41 2.58 -3.70
C MET A 78 -17.04 1.26 -4.17
N ARG A 79 -17.92 0.66 -3.37
CA ARG A 79 -18.69 -0.54 -3.73
C ARG A 79 -19.54 -0.29 -4.97
N THR A 80 -20.26 0.83 -5.00
CA THR A 80 -21.10 1.23 -6.13
C THR A 80 -20.28 1.43 -7.39
N GLN A 81 -19.15 2.14 -7.29
CA GLN A 81 -18.25 2.36 -8.42
C GLN A 81 -17.66 1.06 -8.94
N LEU A 82 -17.21 0.16 -8.06
CA LEU A 82 -16.65 -1.12 -8.47
C LEU A 82 -17.70 -2.01 -9.13
N SER A 83 -18.92 -2.05 -8.58
CA SER A 83 -20.06 -2.77 -9.19
C SER A 83 -20.38 -2.23 -10.58
N ALA A 84 -20.39 -0.91 -10.75
CA ALA A 84 -20.63 -0.28 -12.05
C ALA A 84 -19.56 -0.63 -13.09
N VAL A 85 -18.30 -0.75 -12.67
CA VAL A 85 -17.18 -1.11 -13.57
C VAL A 85 -17.15 -2.58 -13.90
N THR A 86 -17.39 -3.46 -12.92
CA THR A 86 -17.23 -4.91 -13.08
C THR A 86 -18.49 -5.62 -13.50
N GLY A 87 -19.66 -5.08 -13.17
CA GLY A 87 -20.96 -5.78 -13.31
C GLY A 87 -21.18 -6.87 -12.26
N GLU A 88 -20.35 -6.92 -11.20
CA GLU A 88 -20.48 -7.86 -10.08
C GLU A 88 -21.22 -7.22 -8.91
N ASP A 89 -21.86 -8.04 -8.07
CA ASP A 89 -22.48 -7.63 -6.83
C ASP A 89 -21.49 -7.74 -5.67
N TYR A 90 -21.25 -6.63 -5.01
CA TYR A 90 -20.37 -6.53 -3.84
C TYR A 90 -21.16 -6.21 -2.56
N SER A 91 -22.46 -6.42 -2.52
CA SER A 91 -23.32 -6.09 -1.36
C SER A 91 -22.90 -6.85 -0.08
N GLU A 92 -22.37 -8.05 -0.22
CA GLU A 92 -21.90 -8.89 0.89
C GLU A 92 -20.46 -8.57 1.35
N ALA A 93 -19.72 -7.75 0.59
CA ALA A 93 -18.36 -7.38 0.96
C ALA A 93 -18.38 -6.32 2.06
N GLY A 94 -17.54 -6.50 3.09
CA GLY A 94 -17.49 -5.60 4.24
C GLY A 94 -16.81 -4.27 3.93
N ASP A 95 -17.13 -3.23 4.70
CA ASP A 95 -16.55 -1.89 4.52
C ASP A 95 -15.01 -1.91 4.59
N ALA A 96 -14.43 -2.76 5.43
CA ALA A 96 -12.99 -2.92 5.54
C ALA A 96 -12.30 -3.31 4.22
N GLU A 97 -12.98 -4.07 3.35
CA GLU A 97 -12.44 -4.47 2.06
C GLU A 97 -12.34 -3.30 1.08
N PHE A 98 -13.15 -2.25 1.29
CA PHE A 98 -13.17 -1.05 0.46
C PHE A 98 -12.37 0.12 1.03
N THR A 99 -12.16 0.16 2.34
CA THR A 99 -11.56 1.34 2.98
C THR A 99 -10.20 1.07 3.61
N ASP A 100 -9.88 -0.17 4.01
CA ASP A 100 -8.64 -0.44 4.74
C ASP A 100 -7.47 -0.76 3.83
N SER A 101 -6.30 -0.33 4.26
CA SER A 101 -5.04 -0.80 3.68
C SER A 101 -4.70 -2.17 4.27
N LEU A 102 -4.86 -3.21 3.48
CA LEU A 102 -4.60 -4.60 3.84
C LEU A 102 -3.33 -5.08 3.13
N MET A 103 -2.16 -4.82 3.71
CA MET A 103 -0.89 -5.20 3.08
C MET A 103 -0.45 -6.59 3.55
N TYR A 104 -0.11 -7.43 2.60
CA TYR A 104 0.49 -8.75 2.82
C TYR A 104 1.91 -8.77 2.27
N ASN A 105 2.86 -9.14 3.12
CA ASN A 105 4.24 -9.41 2.73
C ASN A 105 4.43 -10.91 2.66
N VAL A 106 4.61 -11.43 1.47
CA VAL A 106 4.77 -12.86 1.21
C VAL A 106 6.24 -13.13 0.88
N ALA A 107 6.90 -13.81 1.78
CA ALA A 107 8.30 -14.13 1.60
C ALA A 107 8.51 -15.12 0.43
N PRO A 108 9.65 -15.04 -0.29
CA PRO A 108 10.77 -14.15 0.07
C PRO A 108 10.70 -12.77 -0.56
N ALA A 109 9.83 -12.51 -1.54
CA ALA A 109 10.09 -11.37 -2.43
C ALA A 109 8.81 -10.72 -3.01
N MET A 110 7.67 -10.86 -2.37
CA MET A 110 6.43 -10.28 -2.85
C MET A 110 5.66 -9.55 -1.75
N SER A 111 5.05 -8.43 -2.10
CA SER A 111 4.04 -7.78 -1.27
C SER A 111 2.85 -7.39 -2.14
N PHE A 112 1.65 -7.47 -1.58
CA PHE A 112 0.46 -7.04 -2.29
C PHE A 112 -0.57 -6.45 -1.32
N TRP A 113 -1.46 -5.65 -1.88
CA TRP A 113 -2.60 -5.11 -1.18
C TRP A 113 -3.82 -6.00 -1.42
N GLY A 114 -4.50 -6.37 -0.34
CA GLY A 114 -5.77 -7.10 -0.38
C GLY A 114 -6.97 -6.14 -0.32
N GLY A 115 -8.16 -6.68 -0.52
CA GLY A 115 -9.37 -5.87 -0.62
C GLY A 115 -9.46 -5.12 -1.95
N PHE A 116 -10.26 -4.05 -1.96
CA PHE A 116 -10.57 -3.27 -3.16
C PHE A 116 -10.06 -1.82 -3.08
N TYR A 117 -9.49 -1.42 -1.93
CA TYR A 117 -9.00 -0.06 -1.71
C TYR A 117 -7.72 0.22 -2.51
N GLN A 118 -6.80 -0.73 -2.55
CA GLN A 118 -5.55 -0.61 -3.28
C GLN A 118 -5.37 -1.77 -4.24
N ASN A 119 -4.75 -1.51 -5.37
CA ASN A 119 -4.67 -2.43 -6.48
C ASN A 119 -3.23 -2.71 -6.94
N THR A 120 -2.28 -2.65 -6.00
CA THR A 120 -0.85 -2.73 -6.30
C THR A 120 -0.23 -4.01 -5.77
N ILE A 121 0.62 -4.62 -6.60
CA ILE A 121 1.49 -5.75 -6.23
C ILE A 121 2.93 -5.32 -6.41
N TYR A 122 3.79 -5.65 -5.45
CA TYR A 122 5.23 -5.47 -5.50
C TYR A 122 5.91 -6.83 -5.63
N ARG A 123 6.85 -6.94 -6.56
CA ARG A 123 7.73 -8.09 -6.66
C ARG A 123 9.17 -7.63 -6.69
N PHE A 124 9.99 -8.21 -5.85
CA PHE A 124 11.41 -7.91 -5.77
C PHE A 124 12.19 -9.06 -6.37
N ARG A 125 13.08 -8.78 -7.31
CA ARG A 125 13.87 -9.78 -8.01
C ARG A 125 15.36 -9.46 -7.94
N PRO A 126 16.24 -10.49 -7.90
CA PRO A 126 17.66 -10.28 -8.09
C PRO A 126 17.94 -9.61 -9.44
N ASN A 127 18.93 -8.74 -9.49
CA ASN A 127 19.47 -8.21 -10.74
C ASN A 127 20.71 -9.05 -11.13
N GLY A 128 20.46 -10.19 -11.77
CA GLY A 128 21.51 -11.15 -12.06
C GLY A 128 22.13 -11.74 -10.78
N LEU A 129 23.46 -11.70 -10.68
CA LEU A 129 24.21 -12.14 -9.51
C LEU A 129 24.80 -10.99 -8.68
N ASP A 130 24.43 -9.77 -8.99
CA ASP A 130 24.87 -8.59 -8.24
C ASP A 130 24.12 -8.49 -6.90
N PRO A 131 24.80 -8.67 -5.74
CA PRO A 131 24.15 -8.55 -4.44
C PRO A 131 23.84 -7.09 -4.05
N GLU A 132 24.30 -6.12 -4.85
CA GLU A 132 24.20 -4.70 -4.54
C GLU A 132 23.02 -4.01 -5.25
N SER A 133 22.34 -4.73 -6.11
CA SER A 133 21.19 -4.23 -6.85
C SER A 133 20.05 -5.24 -6.93
N SER A 134 18.82 -4.72 -7.07
CA SER A 134 17.62 -5.51 -7.26
C SER A 134 16.67 -4.82 -8.23
N ILE A 135 15.75 -5.59 -8.78
CA ILE A 135 14.67 -5.05 -9.62
C ILE A 135 13.38 -5.09 -8.81
N MET A 136 12.71 -3.95 -8.71
CA MET A 136 11.38 -3.84 -8.13
C MET A 136 10.35 -3.71 -9.25
N ASP A 137 9.48 -4.70 -9.37
CA ASP A 137 8.32 -4.61 -10.26
C ASP A 137 7.13 -4.06 -9.47
N ILE A 138 6.50 -3.04 -10.00
CA ILE A 138 5.24 -2.47 -9.50
C ILE A 138 4.16 -2.84 -10.50
N VAL A 139 3.20 -3.65 -10.08
CA VAL A 139 2.10 -4.12 -10.94
C VAL A 139 0.80 -3.49 -10.45
N ILE A 140 0.18 -2.69 -11.32
CA ILE A 140 -1.12 -2.07 -11.07
C ILE A 140 -2.21 -2.97 -11.64
N LEU A 141 -3.10 -3.45 -10.77
CA LEU A 141 -4.25 -4.25 -11.17
C LEU A 141 -5.40 -3.34 -11.59
N ARG A 142 -6.17 -3.77 -12.58
CA ARG A 142 -7.40 -3.08 -12.98
C ARG A 142 -8.59 -4.03 -12.89
N PRO A 143 -9.75 -3.57 -12.43
CA PRO A 143 -10.96 -4.37 -12.46
C PRO A 143 -11.29 -4.78 -13.89
N VAL A 144 -11.71 -6.02 -14.05
CA VAL A 144 -12.11 -6.55 -15.36
C VAL A 144 -13.63 -6.69 -15.37
N PRO A 145 -14.33 -6.14 -16.36
CA PRO A 145 -15.78 -6.33 -16.50
C PRO A 145 -16.13 -7.81 -16.63
N LYS A 146 -17.25 -8.22 -16.02
CA LYS A 146 -17.79 -9.56 -16.13
C LYS A 146 -18.18 -9.90 -17.56
N GLU A 147 -18.74 -8.91 -18.24
CA GLU A 147 -19.14 -8.98 -19.65
C GLU A 147 -18.46 -7.89 -20.45
N GLY A 148 -18.14 -8.17 -21.71
CA GLY A 148 -17.50 -7.23 -22.61
C GLY A 148 -15.99 -7.42 -22.76
N PRO A 149 -15.32 -6.54 -23.49
CA PRO A 149 -13.89 -6.65 -23.74
C PRO A 149 -13.08 -6.35 -22.48
N ARG A 150 -12.01 -7.11 -22.28
CA ARG A 150 -11.03 -6.78 -21.23
C ARG A 150 -10.30 -5.49 -21.59
N PRO A 151 -9.98 -4.64 -20.59
CA PRO A 151 -9.11 -3.50 -20.81
C PRO A 151 -7.76 -3.96 -21.41
N GLU A 152 -7.25 -3.19 -22.37
CA GLU A 152 -5.91 -3.45 -22.89
C GLU A 152 -4.86 -3.27 -21.77
N PRO A 153 -3.87 -4.17 -21.69
CA PRO A 153 -2.80 -4.01 -20.72
C PRO A 153 -1.94 -2.80 -21.06
N VAL A 154 -1.55 -2.06 -20.04
CA VAL A 154 -0.61 -0.96 -20.20
C VAL A 154 0.79 -1.55 -20.50
N PRO A 155 1.54 -1.01 -21.46
CA PRO A 155 2.91 -1.44 -21.71
C PRO A 155 3.79 -1.30 -20.46
N THR A 156 4.68 -2.27 -20.24
CA THR A 156 5.64 -2.19 -19.14
C THR A 156 6.59 -1.02 -19.39
N MET A 157 6.67 -0.12 -18.42
CA MET A 157 7.68 0.92 -18.39
C MET A 157 8.88 0.40 -17.61
N HIS A 158 10.08 0.57 -18.15
CA HIS A 158 11.33 0.28 -17.49
C HIS A 158 11.98 1.61 -17.11
N LEU A 159 12.32 1.75 -15.85
CA LEU A 159 13.05 2.91 -15.33
C LEU A 159 14.43 2.46 -14.88
N ASP A 160 15.44 3.20 -15.28
CA ASP A 160 16.79 3.03 -14.79
C ASP A 160 16.93 3.64 -13.39
N PHE A 161 18.01 3.30 -12.71
CA PHE A 161 18.21 3.67 -11.32
C PHE A 161 18.21 5.18 -11.03
N ASP A 162 18.62 6.00 -12.00
CA ASP A 162 18.69 7.47 -11.94
C ASP A 162 17.48 8.17 -12.55
N GLU A 163 16.53 7.42 -13.09
CA GLU A 163 15.30 7.97 -13.63
C GLU A 163 14.23 8.13 -12.52
N PRO A 164 13.55 9.28 -12.46
CA PRO A 164 12.55 9.51 -11.45
C PRO A 164 11.30 8.66 -11.68
N VAL A 165 10.74 8.13 -10.59
CA VAL A 165 9.50 7.30 -10.63
C VAL A 165 8.31 8.12 -11.12
N THR A 166 8.34 9.43 -10.96
CA THR A 166 7.31 10.35 -11.47
C THR A 166 7.11 10.28 -12.99
N LEU A 167 8.07 9.76 -13.75
CA LEU A 167 7.87 9.47 -15.18
C LEU A 167 6.75 8.45 -15.43
N ALA A 168 6.42 7.61 -14.45
CA ALA A 168 5.32 6.64 -14.54
C ALA A 168 3.96 7.23 -14.10
N GLY A 169 3.85 8.53 -13.86
CA GLY A 169 2.66 9.19 -13.33
C GLY A 169 1.40 8.95 -14.16
N GLU A 170 1.49 9.04 -15.47
CA GLU A 170 0.34 8.74 -16.36
C GLU A 170 -0.18 7.31 -16.22
N THR A 171 0.71 6.35 -15.90
CA THR A 171 0.36 4.92 -15.82
C THR A 171 -0.19 4.54 -14.45
N MET A 172 0.46 5.00 -13.40
CA MET A 172 0.15 4.58 -12.02
C MET A 172 -0.65 5.62 -11.23
N GLY A 173 -0.84 6.81 -11.75
CA GLY A 173 -1.41 7.96 -11.07
C GLY A 173 -0.32 8.87 -10.50
N GLU A 174 -0.43 10.19 -10.74
CA GLU A 174 0.56 11.18 -10.34
C GLU A 174 0.83 11.17 -8.83
N GLY A 175 -0.22 11.10 -8.01
CA GLY A 175 -0.08 11.05 -6.55
C GLY A 175 0.70 9.83 -6.06
N LEU A 176 0.41 8.67 -6.64
CA LEU A 176 1.09 7.42 -6.28
C LEU A 176 2.55 7.44 -6.74
N ALA A 177 2.83 7.98 -7.93
CA ALA A 177 4.19 8.12 -8.45
C ALA A 177 5.05 9.01 -7.54
N VAL A 178 4.50 10.11 -7.03
CA VAL A 178 5.19 10.98 -6.05
C VAL A 178 5.50 10.24 -4.75
N VAL A 179 4.60 9.41 -4.24
CA VAL A 179 4.84 8.61 -3.03
C VAL A 179 5.98 7.60 -3.27
N PHE A 180 5.98 6.91 -4.42
CA PHE A 180 7.07 6.00 -4.77
C PHE A 180 8.41 6.72 -4.97
N GLU A 181 8.40 7.92 -5.54
CA GLU A 181 9.60 8.73 -5.69
C GLU A 181 10.25 9.06 -4.34
N GLN A 182 9.44 9.41 -3.33
CA GLN A 182 9.94 9.68 -1.98
C GLN A 182 10.64 8.47 -1.37
N ASP A 183 10.09 7.28 -1.56
CA ASP A 183 10.68 6.04 -1.08
C ASP A 183 11.96 5.68 -1.87
N ALA A 184 11.90 5.76 -3.19
CA ALA A 184 13.01 5.43 -4.08
C ALA A 184 14.27 6.27 -3.82
N ILE A 185 14.11 7.58 -3.60
CA ILE A 185 15.23 8.49 -3.27
C ILE A 185 15.95 8.05 -1.99
N ASN A 186 15.24 7.45 -1.04
CA ASN A 186 15.79 7.09 0.26
C ASN A 186 16.57 5.76 0.26
N LEU A 187 16.19 4.81 -0.58
CA LEU A 187 16.76 3.46 -0.58
C LEU A 187 18.28 3.42 -0.76
N PRO A 188 18.89 4.19 -1.71
CA PRO A 188 20.35 4.20 -1.86
C PRO A 188 21.08 4.75 -0.64
N TRP A 189 20.50 5.69 0.08
CA TRP A 189 21.08 6.25 1.29
C TRP A 189 21.01 5.27 2.46
N VAL A 190 19.90 4.53 2.58
CA VAL A 190 19.77 3.44 3.55
C VAL A 190 20.84 2.39 3.31
N GLN A 191 21.05 1.95 2.07
CA GLN A 191 22.07 0.98 1.72
C GLN A 191 23.49 1.48 2.03
N LYS A 192 23.80 2.74 1.71
CA LYS A 192 25.10 3.36 2.10
C LYS A 192 25.27 3.42 3.61
N GLY A 193 24.21 3.73 4.34
CA GLY A 193 24.21 3.74 5.81
C GLY A 193 24.48 2.38 6.41
N LEU A 194 23.84 1.32 5.89
CA LEU A 194 24.08 -0.07 6.30
C LEU A 194 25.54 -0.48 6.12
N ARG A 195 26.14 -0.16 4.99
CA ARG A 195 27.55 -0.43 4.70
C ARG A 195 28.51 0.35 5.61
N ALA A 196 28.15 1.58 5.96
CA ALA A 196 28.95 2.42 6.85
C ALA A 196 28.81 2.02 8.33
N SER A 197 27.87 1.15 8.67
CA SER A 197 27.63 0.70 10.04
C SER A 197 28.85 -0.09 10.58
N ARG A 198 29.41 0.38 11.69
CA ARG A 198 30.54 -0.28 12.35
C ARG A 198 30.16 -1.62 12.96
N THR A 199 28.90 -1.79 13.36
CA THR A 199 28.40 -3.01 14.00
C THR A 199 27.95 -4.06 13.01
N GLY A 200 27.66 -3.68 11.76
CA GLY A 200 27.09 -4.58 10.76
C GLY A 200 25.70 -5.10 11.11
N THR A 201 25.03 -4.46 12.07
CA THR A 201 23.72 -4.87 12.58
C THR A 201 22.70 -3.75 12.43
N VAL A 202 21.44 -4.13 12.28
CA VAL A 202 20.28 -3.23 12.28
C VAL A 202 19.35 -3.64 13.41
N GLU A 203 18.92 -2.67 14.19
CA GLU A 203 17.92 -2.87 15.23
C GLU A 203 16.53 -2.51 14.69
N PHE A 204 15.60 -3.44 14.83
CA PHE A 204 14.20 -3.25 14.45
C PHE A 204 13.35 -2.98 15.70
N THR A 205 12.38 -2.07 15.57
CA THR A 205 11.40 -1.81 16.63
C THR A 205 10.55 -3.06 16.94
N ASN A 206 10.05 -3.14 18.18
CA ASN A 206 9.38 -4.35 18.64
C ASN A 206 8.03 -4.61 17.96
N TYR A 207 7.25 -3.58 17.68
CA TYR A 207 5.91 -3.75 17.14
C TYR A 207 5.82 -3.41 15.64
N GLN A 208 6.14 -2.20 15.25
CA GLN A 208 5.96 -1.76 13.86
C GLN A 208 6.80 -2.57 12.85
N GLU A 209 8.02 -2.95 13.24
CA GLU A 209 8.94 -3.69 12.36
C GLU A 209 8.99 -5.20 12.62
N GLN A 210 7.99 -5.75 13.32
CA GLN A 210 7.93 -7.20 13.57
C GLN A 210 7.88 -8.03 12.28
N ARG A 211 7.30 -7.49 11.20
CA ARG A 211 7.26 -8.13 9.87
C ARG A 211 8.64 -8.24 9.25
N LEU A 212 9.48 -7.21 9.42
CA LEU A 212 10.87 -7.23 8.95
C LEU A 212 11.67 -8.29 9.68
N ARG A 213 11.51 -8.42 11.02
CA ARG A 213 12.16 -9.50 11.79
C ARG A 213 11.70 -10.88 11.37
N LEU A 214 10.41 -11.06 11.08
CA LEU A 214 9.91 -12.33 10.54
C LEU A 214 10.57 -12.65 9.21
N HIS A 215 10.60 -11.66 8.30
CA HIS A 215 11.18 -11.79 6.97
C HIS A 215 12.67 -12.20 7.04
N HIS A 216 13.48 -11.52 7.86
CA HIS A 216 14.90 -11.86 8.03
C HIS A 216 15.10 -13.26 8.61
N ARG A 217 14.37 -13.63 9.66
CA ARG A 217 14.43 -14.99 10.23
C ARG A 217 14.09 -16.07 9.22
N LEU A 218 13.13 -15.80 8.35
CA LEU A 218 12.74 -16.74 7.31
C LEU A 218 13.84 -16.88 6.24
N ILE A 219 14.43 -15.76 5.82
CA ILE A 219 15.56 -15.77 4.87
C ILE A 219 16.73 -16.57 5.45
N ASP A 220 17.12 -16.32 6.69
CA ASP A 220 18.19 -17.04 7.37
C ASP A 220 17.93 -18.56 7.41
N ARG A 221 16.68 -18.95 7.72
CA ARG A 221 16.26 -20.35 7.70
C ARG A 221 16.37 -20.97 6.30
N LEU A 222 15.83 -20.30 5.28
CA LEU A 222 15.88 -20.81 3.90
C LEU A 222 17.32 -20.96 3.39
N ILE A 223 18.21 -20.06 3.78
CA ILE A 223 19.65 -20.16 3.46
C ILE A 223 20.24 -21.40 4.14
N ALA A 224 20.00 -21.58 5.45
CA ALA A 224 20.54 -22.73 6.20
C ALA A 224 20.00 -24.06 5.65
N GLU A 225 18.71 -24.14 5.30
CA GLU A 225 18.11 -25.32 4.67
C GLU A 225 18.74 -25.64 3.30
N GLY A 226 18.98 -24.59 2.49
CA GLY A 226 19.65 -24.73 1.18
C GLY A 226 21.11 -25.15 1.28
N GLU A 227 21.82 -24.71 2.31
CA GLU A 227 23.21 -25.15 2.58
C GLU A 227 23.27 -26.60 3.06
N ALA A 228 22.33 -27.01 3.91
CA ALA A 228 22.26 -28.39 4.42
C ALA A 228 21.83 -29.41 3.33
N ALA A 229 21.22 -28.97 2.25
CA ALA A 229 20.78 -29.82 1.13
C ALA A 229 21.88 -30.05 0.06
N ARG A 230 23.03 -29.41 0.17
CA ARG A 230 24.20 -29.54 -0.73
C ARG A 230 25.18 -30.60 -0.26
#